data_b958a5330d9625c28a90b96aad739927
#
_entry.id   b958a5330d9625c28a90b96aad739927
#
_cell.length_a   1.000
_cell.length_b   1.000
_cell.length_c   1.000
_cell.angle_alpha   90.00
_cell.angle_beta   90.00
_cell.angle_gamma   90.00
#
_symmetry.space_group_name_H-M   'P 1'
#
loop_
_entity.id
_entity.type
_entity.pdbx_description
1 polymer ?
#
loop_
_entity_poly.entity_id
_entity_poly.type
_entity_poly.pdbx_seq_one_letter_code
_entity_poly.pdbx_strand_id
1 'polypeptide(L)'
;MTNTQELKNDIRKKIFGKRKLAHNAREATEADQLSSFLEHFQGLPMAGYMPIRTEIDPLPSMAKISFYGKVGVPVIQGANEPLLFAAWTPRIEMIEGQFGAKVPLSKNFFTPELLIVPLVAFDRKGGRVGYGGGFYDRTLEKLKMDKPVLAVGFAYSCQEIERVPLEKTDQ
;
A
#
# COMPACT_ATOMS: atom_id res chain seq x y z
N MET A 1 8.70 -13.27 -21.66
CA MET A 1 8.21 -13.15 -20.26
C MET A 1 8.44 -14.48 -19.57
N THR A 2 8.77 -14.48 -18.29
CA THR A 2 8.84 -15.72 -17.50
C THR A 2 7.43 -16.26 -17.29
N ASN A 3 7.26 -17.56 -17.10
CA ASN A 3 5.95 -18.18 -16.77
C ASN A 3 5.29 -17.51 -15.56
N THR A 4 6.08 -17.11 -14.56
CA THR A 4 5.61 -16.41 -13.36
C THR A 4 4.98 -15.04 -13.69
N GLN A 5 5.56 -14.28 -14.62
CA GLN A 5 5.04 -12.97 -15.00
C GLN A 5 3.70 -13.09 -15.76
N GLU A 6 3.53 -14.10 -16.57
CA GLU A 6 2.27 -14.39 -17.26
C GLU A 6 1.18 -14.74 -16.25
N LEU A 7 1.50 -15.63 -15.29
CA LEU A 7 0.58 -15.98 -14.18
C LEU A 7 0.18 -14.74 -13.35
N LYS A 8 1.13 -13.87 -13.00
CA LYS A 8 0.82 -12.62 -12.29
C LYS A 8 -0.11 -11.71 -13.12
N ASN A 9 0.07 -11.65 -14.44
CA ASN A 9 -0.79 -10.85 -15.31
C ASN A 9 -2.22 -11.39 -15.38
N ASP A 10 -2.39 -12.69 -15.43
CA ASP A 10 -3.72 -13.33 -15.43
C ASP A 10 -4.43 -13.15 -14.09
N ILE A 11 -3.70 -13.27 -12.97
CA ILE A 11 -4.21 -12.94 -11.63
C ILE A 11 -4.69 -11.49 -11.60
N ARG A 12 -3.92 -10.52 -12.08
CA ARG A 12 -4.31 -9.11 -12.12
C ARG A 12 -5.62 -8.91 -12.87
N LYS A 13 -5.75 -9.46 -14.08
CA LYS A 13 -6.96 -9.34 -14.90
C LYS A 13 -8.19 -9.88 -14.16
N LYS A 14 -8.09 -11.08 -13.58
CA LYS A 14 -9.17 -11.73 -12.85
C LYS A 14 -9.58 -10.94 -11.61
N ILE A 15 -8.59 -10.50 -10.81
CA ILE A 15 -8.85 -9.84 -9.53
C ILE A 15 -9.36 -8.42 -9.72
N PHE A 16 -8.92 -7.68 -10.73
CA PHE A 16 -9.45 -6.33 -10.99
C PHE A 16 -10.96 -6.32 -11.19
N GLY A 17 -11.53 -7.32 -11.86
CA GLY A 17 -12.98 -7.47 -11.99
C GLY A 17 -13.68 -7.65 -10.63
N LYS A 18 -13.18 -8.59 -9.81
CA LYS A 18 -13.72 -8.86 -8.46
C LYS A 18 -13.59 -7.63 -7.55
N ARG A 19 -12.42 -6.98 -7.57
CA ARG A 19 -12.15 -5.80 -6.76
C ARG A 19 -13.07 -4.63 -7.12
N LYS A 20 -13.37 -4.44 -8.42
CA LYS A 20 -14.34 -3.42 -8.86
C LYS A 20 -15.73 -3.64 -8.28
N LEU A 21 -16.19 -4.89 -8.23
CA LEU A 21 -17.49 -5.22 -7.62
C LEU A 21 -17.49 -4.94 -6.11
N ALA A 22 -16.46 -5.39 -5.40
CA ALA A 22 -16.30 -5.11 -3.98
C ALA A 22 -16.25 -3.60 -3.70
N HIS A 23 -15.45 -2.85 -4.47
CA HIS A 23 -15.33 -1.40 -4.34
C HIS A 23 -16.67 -0.68 -4.53
N ASN A 24 -17.51 -1.12 -5.48
CA ASN A 24 -18.83 -0.53 -5.72
C ASN A 24 -19.83 -0.87 -4.59
N ALA A 25 -19.66 -2.00 -3.93
CA ALA A 25 -20.50 -2.46 -2.82
C ALA A 25 -19.94 -2.08 -1.44
N ARG A 26 -18.86 -1.29 -1.37
CA ARG A 26 -18.17 -0.97 -0.12
C ARG A 26 -19.05 -0.24 0.87
N GLU A 27 -18.79 -0.51 2.14
CA GLU A 27 -19.41 0.14 3.28
C GLU A 27 -18.45 1.15 3.94
N ALA A 28 -18.99 2.11 4.70
CA ALA A 28 -18.19 3.12 5.41
C ALA A 28 -17.28 2.50 6.50
N THR A 29 -17.57 1.28 6.93
CA THR A 29 -16.87 0.56 8.01
C THR A 29 -15.66 -0.27 7.56
N GLU A 30 -15.35 -0.30 6.25
CA GLU A 30 -14.26 -1.13 5.73
C GLU A 30 -12.89 -0.84 6.35
N ALA A 31 -12.65 0.42 6.72
CA ALA A 31 -11.41 0.83 7.37
C ALA A 31 -11.35 0.52 8.87
N ASP A 32 -12.43 0.03 9.49
CA ASP A 32 -12.48 -0.16 10.96
C ASP A 32 -11.53 -1.26 11.43
N GLN A 33 -11.39 -2.34 10.67
CA GLN A 33 -10.42 -3.40 10.99
C GLN A 33 -8.98 -2.88 10.94
N LEU A 34 -8.65 -2.09 9.92
CA LEU A 34 -7.34 -1.45 9.81
C LEU A 34 -7.13 -0.47 10.97
N SER A 35 -8.13 0.34 11.32
CA SER A 35 -8.06 1.26 12.45
C SER A 35 -7.77 0.54 13.76
N SER A 36 -8.51 -0.52 14.06
CA SER A 36 -8.32 -1.33 15.28
C SER A 36 -6.94 -1.98 15.33
N PHE A 37 -6.43 -2.45 14.20
CA PHE A 37 -5.08 -3.00 14.11
C PHE A 37 -4.02 -1.94 14.39
N LEU A 38 -4.13 -0.76 13.77
CA LEU A 38 -3.16 0.32 13.89
C LEU A 38 -3.12 0.95 15.28
N GLU A 39 -4.18 0.86 16.08
CA GLU A 39 -4.21 1.34 17.48
C GLU A 39 -3.13 0.71 18.34
N HIS A 40 -2.70 -0.52 18.04
CA HIS A 40 -1.61 -1.20 18.73
C HIS A 40 -0.22 -0.63 18.41
N PHE A 41 -0.11 0.22 17.40
CA PHE A 41 1.13 0.79 16.89
C PHE A 41 1.17 2.32 16.96
N GLN A 42 0.34 2.92 17.84
CA GLN A 42 0.34 4.36 18.04
C GLN A 42 1.75 4.88 18.41
N GLY A 43 2.11 6.00 17.80
CA GLY A 43 3.43 6.61 18.00
C GLY A 43 4.53 6.11 17.05
N LEU A 44 4.37 4.95 16.42
CA LEU A 44 5.31 4.52 15.38
C LEU A 44 5.17 5.41 14.12
N PRO A 45 6.28 5.85 13.53
CA PRO A 45 6.24 6.45 12.20
C PRO A 45 5.70 5.46 11.18
N MET A 46 4.57 5.80 10.54
CA MET A 46 3.96 4.90 9.56
C MET A 46 3.64 5.60 8.26
N ALA A 47 3.56 4.83 7.19
CA ALA A 47 3.07 5.33 5.91
C ALA A 47 2.03 4.38 5.33
N GLY A 48 1.09 4.96 4.61
CA GLY A 48 0.13 4.22 3.81
C GLY A 48 0.19 4.67 2.37
N TYR A 49 -0.95 4.69 1.71
CA TYR A 49 -1.02 5.08 0.30
C TYR A 49 -2.25 5.95 0.03
N MET A 50 -2.17 6.74 -1.02
CA MET A 50 -3.33 7.42 -1.62
C MET A 50 -4.02 6.42 -2.55
N PRO A 51 -5.27 6.03 -2.26
CA PRO A 51 -5.93 5.00 -3.05
C PRO A 51 -6.13 5.45 -4.50
N ILE A 52 -5.82 4.57 -5.43
CA ILE A 52 -6.05 4.77 -6.85
C ILE A 52 -7.06 3.75 -7.38
N ARG A 53 -7.85 4.17 -8.37
CA ARG A 53 -8.85 3.30 -9.04
C ARG A 53 -9.83 2.68 -8.03
N THR A 54 -9.78 1.37 -7.86
CA THR A 54 -10.68 0.58 -6.99
C THR A 54 -9.98 0.01 -5.77
N GLU A 55 -8.87 0.60 -5.32
CA GLU A 55 -8.20 0.21 -4.09
C GLU A 55 -9.11 0.45 -2.88
N ILE A 56 -8.96 -0.38 -1.87
CA ILE A 56 -9.58 -0.15 -0.57
C ILE A 56 -8.94 1.09 0.06
N ASP A 57 -9.74 1.92 0.71
CA ASP A 57 -9.30 3.24 1.19
C ASP A 57 -8.71 3.17 2.61
N PRO A 58 -7.39 3.39 2.79
CA PRO A 58 -6.76 3.42 4.11
C PRO A 58 -6.88 4.79 4.79
N LEU A 59 -7.31 5.84 4.08
CA LEU A 59 -7.25 7.22 4.57
C LEU A 59 -8.04 7.47 5.86
N PRO A 60 -9.23 6.88 6.10
CA PRO A 60 -9.92 7.03 7.36
C PRO A 60 -9.10 6.54 8.56
N SER A 61 -8.43 5.40 8.42
CA SER A 61 -7.55 4.84 9.46
C SER A 61 -6.28 5.67 9.64
N MET A 62 -5.66 6.10 8.54
CA MET A 62 -4.49 6.97 8.55
C MET A 62 -4.80 8.33 9.22
N ALA A 63 -5.98 8.88 8.98
CA ALA A 63 -6.42 10.13 9.60
C ALA A 63 -6.54 9.99 11.13
N LYS A 64 -7.14 8.89 11.62
CA LYS A 64 -7.22 8.61 13.06
C LYS A 64 -5.83 8.53 13.69
N ILE A 65 -4.92 7.77 13.09
CA ILE A 65 -3.57 7.56 13.62
C ILE A 65 -2.70 8.82 13.54
N SER A 66 -2.95 9.72 12.60
CA SER A 66 -2.19 10.98 12.47
C SER A 66 -2.28 11.90 13.71
N PHE A 67 -3.24 11.67 14.60
CA PHE A 67 -3.32 12.36 15.90
C PHE A 67 -2.31 11.83 16.93
N TYR A 68 -1.78 10.62 16.73
CA TYR A 68 -0.93 9.95 17.70
C TYR A 68 0.52 9.78 17.22
N GLY A 69 0.80 10.03 15.95
CA GLY A 69 2.13 9.84 15.40
C GLY A 69 2.28 10.36 13.98
N LYS A 70 3.49 10.24 13.45
CA LYS A 70 3.80 10.66 12.10
C LYS A 70 3.23 9.67 11.09
N VAL A 71 2.41 10.17 10.18
CA VAL A 71 1.83 9.41 9.08
C VAL A 71 2.30 10.02 7.75
N GLY A 72 2.54 9.19 6.76
CA GLY A 72 2.97 9.66 5.45
C GLY A 72 2.35 8.90 4.29
N VAL A 73 2.57 9.43 3.09
CA VAL A 73 2.15 8.86 1.83
C VAL A 73 3.33 8.78 0.86
N PRO A 74 3.29 7.84 -0.12
CA PRO A 74 4.42 7.63 -1.01
C PRO A 74 4.57 8.77 -2.01
N VAL A 75 5.82 9.08 -2.31
CA VAL A 75 6.23 9.99 -3.39
C VAL A 75 7.19 9.23 -4.30
N ILE A 76 6.82 9.09 -5.56
CA ILE A 76 7.62 8.41 -6.58
C ILE A 76 8.74 9.35 -7.01
N GLN A 77 9.98 8.87 -6.95
CA GLN A 77 11.17 9.61 -7.37
C GLN A 77 11.53 9.32 -8.84
N GLY A 78 11.35 8.08 -9.27
CA GLY A 78 11.62 7.60 -10.62
C GLY A 78 11.11 6.19 -10.82
N ALA A 79 11.06 5.71 -12.05
CA ALA A 79 10.46 4.43 -12.42
C ALA A 79 11.09 3.22 -11.71
N ASN A 80 12.39 3.26 -11.44
CA ASN A 80 13.14 2.17 -10.82
C ASN A 80 13.67 2.52 -9.42
N GLU A 81 13.21 3.63 -8.87
CA GLU A 81 13.60 4.09 -7.55
C GLU A 81 12.64 3.55 -6.47
N PRO A 82 13.12 3.32 -5.23
CA PRO A 82 12.24 3.09 -4.10
C PRO A 82 11.40 4.33 -3.81
N LEU A 83 10.25 4.14 -3.20
CA LEU A 83 9.39 5.23 -2.74
C LEU A 83 10.06 5.99 -1.60
N LEU A 84 9.87 7.30 -1.58
CA LEU A 84 10.04 8.13 -0.39
C LEU A 84 8.67 8.40 0.23
N PHE A 85 8.64 8.70 1.52
CA PHE A 85 7.38 8.98 2.22
C PHE A 85 7.39 10.39 2.76
N ALA A 86 6.44 11.21 2.29
CA ALA A 86 6.21 12.56 2.76
C ALA A 86 5.14 12.60 3.84
N ALA A 87 5.37 13.37 4.90
CA ALA A 87 4.42 13.55 5.99
C ALA A 87 3.06 14.02 5.46
N TRP A 88 2.01 13.39 5.95
CA TRP A 88 0.64 13.62 5.54
C TRP A 88 -0.29 13.79 6.75
N THR A 89 -1.25 14.66 6.61
CA THR A 89 -2.41 14.80 7.50
C THR A 89 -3.65 15.06 6.65
N PRO A 90 -4.88 14.86 7.16
CA PRO A 90 -6.10 15.11 6.40
C PRO A 90 -6.26 16.54 5.86
N ARG A 91 -5.54 17.50 6.44
CA ARG A 91 -5.64 18.93 6.09
C ARG A 91 -4.45 19.45 5.28
N ILE A 92 -3.47 18.60 4.99
CA ILE A 92 -2.29 19.05 4.22
C ILE A 92 -2.68 19.35 2.78
N GLU A 93 -2.06 20.38 2.22
CA GLU A 93 -2.25 20.71 0.81
C GLU A 93 -1.62 19.62 -0.08
N MET A 94 -2.43 19.11 -1.00
CA MET A 94 -2.06 18.02 -1.90
C MET A 94 -2.01 18.53 -3.34
N ILE A 95 -1.01 18.09 -4.08
CA ILE A 95 -0.86 18.33 -5.52
C ILE A 95 -0.91 17.03 -6.30
N GLU A 96 -1.09 17.11 -7.60
CA GLU A 96 -1.04 15.95 -8.48
C GLU A 96 0.38 15.39 -8.57
N GLY A 97 0.52 14.10 -8.31
CA GLY A 97 1.77 13.36 -8.42
C GLY A 97 1.79 12.45 -9.65
N GLN A 98 2.81 11.61 -9.76
CA GLN A 98 2.92 10.64 -10.84
C GLN A 98 1.81 9.59 -10.77
N PHE A 99 1.40 9.09 -11.92
CA PHE A 99 0.35 8.05 -12.07
C PHE A 99 -1.03 8.41 -11.47
N GLY A 100 -1.31 9.70 -11.30
CA GLY A 100 -2.59 10.19 -10.78
C GLY A 100 -2.75 10.06 -9.25
N ALA A 101 -1.73 9.63 -8.52
CA ALA A 101 -1.74 9.64 -7.08
C ALA A 101 -1.40 11.05 -6.56
N LYS A 102 -2.19 11.56 -5.61
CA LYS A 102 -1.91 12.86 -4.98
C LYS A 102 -0.74 12.75 -4.00
N VAL A 103 0.07 13.79 -3.94
CA VAL A 103 1.20 13.89 -3.01
C VAL A 103 1.15 15.22 -2.26
N PRO A 104 1.69 15.31 -1.02
CA PRO A 104 1.78 16.57 -0.31
C PRO A 104 2.62 17.60 -1.08
N LEU A 105 2.17 18.84 -1.10
CA LEU A 105 2.96 19.96 -1.65
C LEU A 105 4.26 20.11 -0.88
N SER A 106 4.20 20.06 0.45
CA SER A 106 5.37 20.05 1.33
C SER A 106 5.98 18.66 1.41
N LYS A 107 7.17 18.48 0.90
CA LYS A 107 7.89 17.19 0.87
C LYS A 107 8.73 17.01 2.14
N ASN A 108 8.09 16.97 3.29
CA ASN A 108 8.75 16.62 4.54
C ASN A 108 8.91 15.11 4.64
N PHE A 109 10.02 14.58 4.15
CA PHE A 109 10.29 13.15 4.05
C PHE A 109 10.71 12.54 5.40
N PHE A 110 10.34 11.28 5.60
CA PHE A 110 10.76 10.47 6.73
C PHE A 110 10.77 8.97 6.39
N THR A 111 11.38 8.17 7.24
CA THR A 111 11.44 6.71 7.11
C THR A 111 10.36 6.06 7.99
N PRO A 112 9.38 5.35 7.44
CA PRO A 112 8.37 4.65 8.23
C PRO A 112 8.92 3.35 8.83
N GLU A 113 8.36 2.94 9.97
CA GLU A 113 8.60 1.65 10.62
C GLU A 113 7.42 0.69 10.43
N LEU A 114 6.24 1.22 10.06
CA LEU A 114 5.08 0.46 9.61
C LEU A 114 4.64 0.98 8.25
N LEU A 115 4.40 0.07 7.31
CA LEU A 115 3.99 0.40 5.95
C LEU A 115 2.70 -0.33 5.58
N ILE A 116 1.62 0.43 5.34
CA ILE A 116 0.39 -0.09 4.77
C ILE A 116 0.58 -0.20 3.26
N VAL A 117 0.49 -1.42 2.73
CA VAL A 117 0.86 -1.74 1.34
C VAL A 117 -0.39 -2.01 0.52
N PRO A 118 -0.60 -1.30 -0.60
CA PRO A 118 -1.63 -1.64 -1.57
C PRO A 118 -1.23 -2.88 -2.35
N LEU A 119 -2.21 -3.68 -2.74
CA LEU A 119 -1.97 -4.91 -3.49
C LEU A 119 -3.14 -5.26 -4.42
N VAL A 120 -2.89 -6.10 -5.40
CA VAL A 120 -3.91 -6.64 -6.29
C VAL A 120 -4.43 -7.97 -5.79
N ALA A 121 -3.55 -8.87 -5.36
CA ALA A 121 -3.90 -10.15 -4.78
C ALA A 121 -2.92 -10.53 -3.68
N PHE A 122 -3.35 -11.39 -2.76
CA PHE A 122 -2.51 -11.89 -1.67
C PHE A 122 -2.87 -13.34 -1.32
N ASP A 123 -1.95 -14.01 -0.64
CA ASP A 123 -2.20 -15.30 0.00
C ASP A 123 -1.93 -15.25 1.50
N ARG A 124 -2.36 -16.29 2.22
CA ARG A 124 -2.20 -16.37 3.68
C ARG A 124 -0.77 -16.61 4.15
N LYS A 125 0.19 -16.78 3.24
CA LYS A 125 1.62 -16.92 3.55
C LYS A 125 2.37 -15.59 3.46
N GLY A 126 1.65 -14.49 3.18
CA GLY A 126 2.23 -13.16 3.05
C GLY A 126 2.68 -12.82 1.62
N GLY A 127 2.47 -13.72 0.66
CA GLY A 127 2.71 -13.43 -0.74
C GLY A 127 1.73 -12.38 -1.27
N ARG A 128 2.20 -11.47 -2.11
CA ARG A 128 1.35 -10.46 -2.74
C ARG A 128 1.66 -10.26 -4.22
N VAL A 129 0.65 -9.88 -4.98
CA VAL A 129 0.76 -9.40 -6.36
C VAL A 129 0.44 -7.91 -6.36
N GLY A 130 1.42 -7.08 -6.75
CA GLY A 130 1.23 -5.66 -6.99
C GLY A 130 0.86 -5.35 -8.44
N TYR A 131 0.87 -4.06 -8.80
CA TYR A 131 0.56 -3.58 -10.16
C TYR A 131 1.65 -3.89 -11.21
N GLY A 132 2.84 -4.34 -10.79
CA GLY A 132 3.95 -4.72 -11.67
C GLY A 132 5.07 -3.69 -11.78
N GLY A 133 4.96 -2.54 -11.13
CA GLY A 133 6.02 -1.52 -11.12
C GLY A 133 7.19 -1.79 -10.17
N GLY A 134 7.06 -2.77 -9.25
CA GLY A 134 8.09 -3.17 -8.29
C GLY A 134 8.44 -2.10 -7.23
N PHE A 135 7.66 -1.03 -7.13
CA PHE A 135 7.95 0.07 -6.20
C PHE A 135 8.02 -0.39 -4.74
N TYR A 136 7.02 -1.16 -4.30
CA TYR A 136 6.97 -1.62 -2.90
C TYR A 136 8.01 -2.69 -2.59
N ASP A 137 8.37 -3.54 -3.56
CA ASP A 137 9.42 -4.55 -3.35
C ASP A 137 10.78 -3.87 -3.15
N ARG A 138 11.16 -2.93 -4.03
CA ARG A 138 12.39 -2.12 -3.86
C ARG A 138 12.37 -1.29 -2.59
N THR A 139 11.22 -0.75 -2.21
CA THR A 139 11.08 0.06 -1.01
C THR A 139 11.25 -0.77 0.25
N LEU A 140 10.59 -1.93 0.33
CA LEU A 140 10.72 -2.84 1.47
C LEU A 140 12.12 -3.40 1.59
N GLU A 141 12.75 -3.78 0.47
CA GLU A 141 14.16 -4.20 0.46
C GLU A 141 15.05 -3.13 1.07
N LYS A 142 14.94 -1.89 0.60
CA LYS A 142 15.73 -0.75 1.13
C LYS A 142 15.44 -0.49 2.61
N LEU A 143 14.19 -0.45 3.03
CA LEU A 143 13.83 -0.17 4.43
C LEU A 143 14.35 -1.26 5.37
N LYS A 144 14.26 -2.53 4.99
CA LYS A 144 14.74 -3.67 5.79
C LYS A 144 16.26 -3.70 5.96
N MET A 145 17.04 -3.04 5.09
CA MET A 145 18.50 -2.91 5.27
C MET A 145 18.84 -2.02 6.46
N ASP A 146 18.03 -1.01 6.74
CA ASP A 146 18.31 -0.03 7.81
C ASP A 146 17.68 -0.44 9.14
N LYS A 147 16.41 -0.86 9.12
CA LYS A 147 15.63 -1.20 10.32
C LYS A 147 14.57 -2.25 9.99
N PRO A 148 14.10 -3.02 10.99
CA PRO A 148 12.89 -3.80 10.85
C PRO A 148 11.71 -2.91 10.44
N VAL A 149 10.95 -3.32 9.44
CA VAL A 149 9.73 -2.65 8.99
C VAL A 149 8.58 -3.65 8.97
N LEU A 150 7.46 -3.26 9.56
CA LEU A 150 6.23 -4.04 9.50
C LEU A 150 5.45 -3.66 8.24
N ALA A 151 5.32 -4.60 7.30
CA ALA A 151 4.49 -4.43 6.11
C ALA A 151 3.10 -5.04 6.35
N VAL A 152 2.06 -4.24 6.16
CA VAL A 152 0.65 -4.62 6.38
C VAL A 152 -0.10 -4.48 5.06
N GLY A 153 -0.50 -5.59 4.46
CA GLY A 153 -1.36 -5.57 3.28
C GLY A 153 -2.80 -5.19 3.67
N PHE A 154 -3.39 -4.22 2.97
CA PHE A 154 -4.77 -3.85 3.15
C PHE A 154 -5.55 -4.05 1.86
N ALA A 155 -6.56 -4.93 1.90
CA ALA A 155 -7.25 -5.40 0.71
C ALA A 155 -8.66 -5.91 1.03
N TYR A 156 -9.52 -5.97 0.01
CA TYR A 156 -10.80 -6.67 0.12
C TYR A 156 -10.58 -8.18 0.20
N SER A 157 -11.45 -8.89 0.90
CA SER A 157 -11.39 -10.35 1.02
C SER A 157 -11.40 -11.07 -0.33
N CYS A 158 -12.08 -10.51 -1.34
CA CYS A 158 -12.11 -11.07 -2.69
C CYS A 158 -10.75 -11.06 -3.44
N GLN A 159 -9.74 -10.39 -2.88
CA GLN A 159 -8.37 -10.35 -3.41
C GLN A 159 -7.51 -11.50 -2.88
N GLU A 160 -8.02 -12.30 -1.94
CA GLU A 160 -7.33 -13.52 -1.46
C GLU A 160 -7.32 -14.59 -2.56
N ILE A 161 -6.16 -15.19 -2.76
CA ILE A 161 -5.94 -16.34 -3.66
C ILE A 161 -5.22 -17.45 -2.91
N GLU A 162 -5.30 -18.67 -3.40
CA GLU A 162 -4.70 -19.84 -2.75
C GLU A 162 -3.18 -19.71 -2.63
N ARG A 163 -2.52 -19.27 -3.70
CA ARG A 163 -1.06 -19.12 -3.73
C ARG A 163 -0.63 -18.02 -4.71
N VAL A 164 0.26 -17.16 -4.25
CA VAL A 164 0.92 -16.14 -5.08
C VAL A 164 2.14 -16.76 -5.77
N PRO A 165 2.28 -16.62 -7.09
CA PRO A 165 3.51 -16.99 -7.79
C PRO A 165 4.62 -15.99 -7.43
N LEU A 166 5.61 -16.43 -6.64
CA LEU A 166 6.71 -15.59 -6.16
C LEU A 166 7.92 -15.63 -7.11
N GLU A 167 8.61 -14.51 -7.17
CA GLU A 167 9.93 -14.33 -7.78
C GLU A 167 10.95 -13.99 -6.69
N LYS A 168 12.25 -14.12 -6.99
CA LYS A 168 13.33 -13.85 -6.01
C LYS A 168 13.36 -12.41 -5.49
N THR A 169 12.83 -11.48 -6.26
CA THR A 169 12.77 -10.04 -5.93
C THR A 169 11.52 -9.64 -5.15
N ASP A 170 10.55 -10.52 -4.99
CA ASP A 170 9.33 -10.24 -4.22
C ASP A 170 9.66 -10.18 -2.71
N GLN A 171 9.11 -9.15 -2.01
CA GLN A 171 9.35 -8.86 -0.60
C GLN A 171 8.10 -9.10 0.24
#